data_1c91e8dc02953d3fad825a48b9e996ce
#
_entry.id   1c91e8dc02953d3fad825a48b9e996ce
#
_cell.length_a   1.000
_cell.length_b   1.000
_cell.length_c   1.000
_cell.angle_alpha   90.00
_cell.angle_beta   90.00
_cell.angle_gamma   90.00
#
_symmetry.space_group_name_H-M   'P 1'
#
loop_
_entity.id
_entity.type
_entity.pdbx_description
1 polymer ?
#
loop_
_entity_poly.entity_id
_entity_poly.type
_entity_poly.pdbx_seq_one_letter_code
_entity_poly.pdbx_strand_id
1 'polypeptide(L)' 'SMTGHLLGAAGAIEAISCILSMKNSIVPPTINHFTDDPEIDPKMNFTFNKAQNREVNFALSNTFGFGGHNACIALKKHT' A
#
# COMPACT_ATOMS: atom_id res chain seq x y z
N SER A 1 0.09 -8.28 -5.95
CA SER A 1 -0.24 -9.54 -6.62
C SER A 1 -1.74 -9.81 -6.71
N MET A 2 -2.56 -9.05 -6.00
CA MET A 2 -4.02 -9.23 -6.08
C MET A 2 -4.63 -8.68 -7.37
N THR A 3 -3.98 -7.75 -8.03
CA THR A 3 -4.51 -7.10 -9.24
C THR A 3 -3.66 -7.33 -10.48
N GLY A 4 -2.42 -7.76 -10.32
CA GLY A 4 -1.44 -7.73 -11.39
C GLY A 4 -0.95 -6.31 -11.70
N HIS A 5 0.00 -6.21 -12.58
CA HIS A 5 0.57 -4.93 -12.99
C HIS A 5 -0.36 -4.22 -13.97
N LEU A 6 -0.83 -3.03 -13.61
CA LEU A 6 -1.82 -2.27 -14.37
C LEU A 6 -1.21 -1.24 -15.33
N LEU A 7 0.10 -1.30 -15.53
CA LEU A 7 0.82 -0.39 -16.43
C LEU A 7 0.54 1.08 -16.08
N GLY A 8 0.07 1.87 -17.04
CA GLY A 8 -0.22 3.28 -16.81
C GLY A 8 -1.32 3.57 -15.80
N ALA A 9 -2.18 2.60 -15.51
CA ALA A 9 -3.25 2.74 -14.53
C ALA A 9 -2.83 2.34 -13.11
N ALA A 10 -1.63 1.79 -12.90
CA ALA A 10 -1.20 1.26 -11.62
C ALA A 10 -1.26 2.32 -10.51
N GLY A 11 -0.69 3.49 -10.74
CA GLY A 11 -0.69 4.56 -9.74
C GLY A 11 -2.09 5.04 -9.38
N ALA A 12 -3.00 5.10 -10.34
CA ALA A 12 -4.38 5.51 -10.10
C ALA A 12 -5.12 4.50 -9.21
N ILE A 13 -4.98 3.21 -9.48
CA ILE A 13 -5.60 2.16 -8.67
C ILE A 13 -5.01 2.13 -7.26
N GLU A 14 -3.72 2.33 -7.12
CA GLU A 14 -3.07 2.40 -5.81
C GLU A 14 -3.55 3.60 -5.00
N ALA A 15 -3.72 4.77 -5.64
CA ALA A 15 -4.28 5.94 -4.98
C ALA A 15 -5.71 5.69 -4.51
N ILE A 16 -6.53 5.04 -5.32
CA ILE A 16 -7.90 4.66 -4.94
C ILE A 16 -7.88 3.70 -3.75
N SER A 17 -6.96 2.74 -3.74
CA SER A 17 -6.79 1.81 -2.61
C SER A 17 -6.45 2.55 -1.31
N CYS A 18 -5.59 3.55 -1.37
CA CYS A 18 -5.27 4.39 -0.22
C CYS A 18 -6.52 5.15 0.27
N ILE A 19 -7.29 5.73 -0.63
CA ILE A 19 -8.51 6.47 -0.30
C ILE A 19 -9.54 5.55 0.38
N LEU A 20 -9.75 4.37 -0.18
CA LEU A 20 -10.68 3.39 0.38
C LEU A 20 -10.22 2.87 1.75
N SER A 21 -8.91 2.70 1.94
CA SER A 21 -8.36 2.31 3.24
C SER A 21 -8.64 3.38 4.30
N MET A 22 -8.47 4.65 3.96
CA MET A 22 -8.80 5.74 4.87
C MET A 22 -10.30 5.82 5.15
N LYS A 23 -11.13 5.67 4.12
CA LYS A 23 -12.58 5.78 4.25
C LYS A 23 -13.18 4.65 5.09
N ASN A 24 -12.67 3.44 4.95
CA ASN A 24 -13.23 2.23 5.56
C ASN A 24 -12.46 1.79 6.82
N SER A 25 -11.36 2.44 7.15
CA SER A 25 -10.50 2.08 8.30
C SER A 25 -10.02 0.63 8.22
N ILE A 26 -9.64 0.20 7.03
CA ILE A 26 -9.13 -1.15 6.76
C ILE A 26 -7.88 -1.02 5.91
N VAL A 27 -6.81 -1.67 6.33
CA VAL A 27 -5.59 -1.78 5.53
C VAL A 27 -5.63 -3.13 4.82
N PRO A 28 -5.57 -3.14 3.47
CA PRO A 28 -5.57 -4.40 2.72
C PRO A 28 -4.30 -5.20 2.99
N PRO A 29 -4.35 -6.53 2.84
CA PRO A 29 -3.21 -7.36 3.16
C PRO A 29 -2.13 -7.33 2.09
N THR A 30 -0.89 -7.56 2.53
CA THR A 30 0.21 -7.98 1.67
C THR A 30 0.17 -9.50 1.63
N ILE A 31 -0.29 -10.06 0.52
CA ILE A 31 -0.52 -11.51 0.40
C ILE A 31 0.72 -12.27 -0.04
N ASN A 32 0.67 -13.59 0.07
CA ASN A 32 1.73 -14.52 -0.37
C ASN A 32 3.04 -14.37 0.43
N HIS A 33 2.93 -14.00 1.68
CA HIS A 33 4.06 -13.98 2.59
C HIS A 33 4.13 -15.31 3.35
N PHE A 34 5.27 -15.99 3.29
CA PHE A 34 5.47 -17.31 3.93
C PHE A 34 6.67 -17.34 4.86
N THR A 35 7.69 -16.52 4.63
CA THR A 35 8.93 -16.52 5.39
C THR A 35 9.41 -15.10 5.58
N ASP A 36 9.73 -14.74 6.82
CA ASP A 36 10.26 -13.42 7.14
C ASP A 36 11.68 -13.24 6.62
N ASP A 37 11.97 -12.03 6.13
CA ASP A 37 13.33 -11.63 5.80
C ASP A 37 14.05 -11.24 7.10
N PRO A 38 15.16 -11.94 7.46
CA PRO A 38 15.86 -11.64 8.70
C PRO A 38 16.54 -10.27 8.73
N GLU A 39 16.71 -9.63 7.58
CA GLU A 39 17.31 -8.29 7.49
C GLU A 39 16.32 -7.17 7.74
N ILE A 40 15.03 -7.48 7.80
CA ILE A 40 13.97 -6.50 8.05
C ILE A 40 13.59 -6.54 9.52
N ASP A 41 13.44 -5.34 10.12
CA ASP A 41 13.01 -5.20 11.51
C ASP A 41 11.66 -5.89 11.70
N PRO A 42 11.56 -6.91 12.59
CA PRO A 42 10.30 -7.61 12.81
C PRO A 42 9.20 -6.75 13.42
N LYS A 43 9.53 -5.57 13.93
CA LYS A 43 8.54 -4.63 14.47
C LYS A 43 7.79 -3.86 13.38
N MET A 44 8.29 -3.88 12.14
CA MET A 44 7.59 -3.24 11.03
C MET A 44 6.35 -4.05 10.65
N ASN A 45 5.24 -3.35 10.50
CA ASN A 45 3.96 -3.96 10.15
C ASN A 45 3.71 -3.84 8.64
N PHE A 46 3.80 -4.95 7.92
CA PHE A 46 3.53 -5.02 6.49
C PHE A 46 2.12 -5.54 6.18
N THR A 47 1.30 -5.75 7.19
CA THR A 47 -0.07 -6.26 7.04
C THR A 47 -0.09 -7.59 6.27
N PHE A 48 0.77 -8.53 6.68
CA PHE A 48 0.91 -9.79 5.95
C PHE A 48 -0.35 -10.65 6.00
N ASN A 49 -0.79 -11.09 4.83
CA ASN A 49 -1.77 -12.15 4.58
C ASN A 49 -3.21 -11.88 5.04
N LYS A 50 -3.43 -10.98 5.99
CA LYS A 50 -4.78 -10.64 6.47
C LYS A 50 -4.94 -9.13 6.56
N ALA A 51 -6.07 -8.62 6.11
CA ALA A 51 -6.42 -7.21 6.28
C ALA A 51 -6.49 -6.87 7.77
N GLN A 52 -6.17 -5.62 8.09
CA GLN A 52 -6.22 -5.11 9.46
C GLN A 52 -7.19 -3.97 9.56
N ASN A 53 -8.06 -4.01 10.58
CA ASN A 53 -8.89 -2.86 10.95
C ASN A 53 -7.99 -1.84 11.63
N ARG A 54 -7.92 -0.65 11.04
CA ARG A 54 -7.00 0.36 11.50
C ARG A 54 -7.49 1.74 11.07
N GLU A 55 -7.47 2.71 11.97
CA GLU A 55 -7.69 4.10 11.57
C GLU A 55 -6.51 4.59 10.74
N VAL A 56 -6.78 5.02 9.53
CA VAL A 56 -5.77 5.49 8.59
C VAL A 56 -6.02 6.97 8.32
N ASN A 57 -5.15 7.84 8.82
CA ASN A 57 -5.26 9.30 8.65
C ASN A 57 -4.37 9.82 7.54
N PHE A 58 -3.30 9.11 7.25
CA PHE A 58 -2.33 9.45 6.19
C PHE A 58 -2.01 8.21 5.38
N ALA A 59 -1.78 8.39 4.10
CA ALA A 59 -1.29 7.32 3.24
C ALA A 59 -0.29 7.89 2.24
N LEU A 60 0.70 7.08 1.90
CA LEU A 60 1.65 7.37 0.85
C LEU A 60 1.55 6.30 -0.22
N SER A 61 1.55 6.72 -1.47
CA SER A 61 1.66 5.81 -2.60
C SER A 61 2.89 6.17 -3.41
N ASN A 62 3.85 5.26 -3.45
CA ASN A 62 5.10 5.44 -4.17
C ASN A 62 5.08 4.65 -5.47
N THR A 63 5.62 5.24 -6.51
CA THR A 63 5.73 4.57 -7.80
C THR A 63 7.14 4.74 -8.35
N PHE A 64 7.65 3.67 -8.96
CA PHE A 64 9.00 3.63 -9.50
C PHE A 64 8.92 3.13 -10.93
N GLY A 65 9.17 4.03 -11.88
CA GLY A 65 9.05 3.72 -13.29
C GLY A 65 10.40 3.43 -13.96
N PHE A 66 10.34 2.83 -15.12
CA PHE A 66 11.53 2.63 -15.95
C PHE A 66 12.18 3.98 -16.30
N GLY A 67 13.51 3.98 -16.36
CA GLY A 67 14.28 5.20 -16.60
C GLY A 67 14.53 6.04 -15.34
N GLY A 68 14.18 5.52 -14.16
CA GLY A 68 14.39 6.21 -12.89
C GLY A 68 13.30 7.22 -12.51
N HIS A 69 12.13 7.11 -13.11
CA HIS A 69 10.99 7.95 -12.76
C HIS A 69 10.41 7.51 -11.42
N ASN A 70 10.47 8.39 -10.43
CA ASN A 70 9.93 8.14 -9.11
C ASN A 70 8.86 9.19 -8.80
N ALA A 71 7.73 8.75 -8.28
CA ALA A 71 6.66 9.65 -7.88
C ALA A 71 6.06 9.18 -6.56
N CYS A 72 5.59 10.13 -5.76
CA CYS A 72 4.92 9.84 -4.51
C CYS A 72 3.69 10.73 -4.38
N ILE A 73 2.56 10.12 -4.01
CA ILE A 73 1.35 10.85 -3.65
C ILE A 73 1.16 10.70 -2.14
N ALA A 74 1.00 11.81 -1.45
CA ALA A 74 0.66 11.84 -0.04
C ALA A 74 -0.79 12.24 0.11
N LEU A 75 -1.54 11.44 0.86
CA LEU A 75 -2.97 11.65 1.09
C LEU A 75 -3.22 11.82 2.59
N LYS A 76 -4.07 12.78 2.92
CA LYS A 76 -4.50 13.00 4.30
C LYS A 76 -6.02 12.95 4.34
N LYS A 77 -6.54 12.27 5.36
CA LYS A 77 -7.99 12.22 5.59
C LYS A 77 -8.52 13.61 5.92
N HIS A 78 -9.52 14.04 5.18
CA HIS A 78 -10.28 15.26 5.46
C HIS A 78 -11.48 14.88 6.32
N THR A 79 -11.57 15.47 7.50
CA THR A 79 -12.67 15.20 8.43
C THR A 79 -13.92 16.01 8.11
#